data_e83b3ade6cedb248a03a919f13a039f9
#
_entry.id   e83b3ade6cedb248a03a919f13a039f9
#
_cell.length_a   1.000
_cell.length_b   1.000
_cell.length_c   1.000
_cell.angle_alpha   90.00
_cell.angle_beta   90.00
_cell.angle_gamma   90.00
#
_symmetry.space_group_name_H-M   'P 1'
#
loop_
_entity.id
_entity.type
_entity.pdbx_description
1 polymer ?
#
loop_
_entity_poly.entity_id
_entity_poly.type
_entity_poly.pdbx_seq_one_letter_code
_entity_poly.pdbx_strand_id
1 'polypeptide(L)'
;METVSKPTAAARVLTVRPVGTTAVLAELSGLHDVLALQALLLEQPLPGQVDVLAAAETVMVKADSPAAARRMAARLLEMDLTVQSHAEGKLVQIETVYDGDDLAEVGRLTGLGADGVIAAHTGQVWTVAFGGFAPGFSYMVGENQVLEVPRRSSPRTAVPAGSVALAGNYSAVYPRKSPGGWQLIGRTAAHMWDLSREQPALAAPGDRVRFSAVRELIEVAVPHAAVDAAALAAHEPDVQSGLLILSPGLQSLIQDLGRPGHAGLGVSSAGALDRSSLRRANRIVGNDPSAAVVESVAGGLRVQAVGDQVLAVAGAPSALTVVTPSDVPDPDASDDEDGQSEFVQSERVREVPMATAFALLDGEILTIGAPERGFRSYLAIRGGAAVDAVLGSRSTDTMSGIGPAPLAAGQLLGAGAATSSNVVGNPELQPDFPDIGVTVLDIVPGPRDDWFDAAALESLCAQEWAVTPRSNRVGMRLDGQPLSRSRDGELPSEGTMAGALQIPPEGQPVLFLADHPITGGYPVIGVVVDHQLDLAAQVPIGGSIRFRWAPGYGLPTGFSHSSPDISQTKDSQTK
;
A
#
# COMPACT_ATOMS: atom_id res chain seq x y z
N MET A 1 27.42 -18.17 48.41
CA MET A 1 25.95 -18.03 48.26
C MET A 1 25.71 -17.74 46.79
N GLU A 2 25.58 -18.78 46.00
CA GLU A 2 25.29 -18.68 44.58
C GLU A 2 23.83 -18.23 44.40
N THR A 3 23.64 -17.09 43.79
CA THR A 3 22.33 -16.63 43.35
C THR A 3 21.88 -17.49 42.17
N VAL A 4 21.01 -18.46 42.45
CA VAL A 4 20.30 -19.22 41.43
C VAL A 4 19.41 -18.24 40.67
N SER A 5 19.84 -17.86 39.46
CA SER A 5 19.03 -17.13 38.50
C SER A 5 17.78 -17.95 38.21
N LYS A 6 16.58 -17.35 38.40
CA LYS A 6 15.33 -17.94 37.94
C LYS A 6 15.44 -18.22 36.44
N PRO A 7 14.99 -19.38 35.94
CA PRO A 7 14.96 -19.61 34.51
C PRO A 7 14.10 -18.52 33.84
N THR A 8 14.69 -17.79 32.95
CA THR A 8 13.99 -16.85 32.04
C THR A 8 12.95 -17.67 31.29
N ALA A 9 11.69 -17.24 31.31
CA ALA A 9 10.65 -17.89 30.52
C ALA A 9 11.14 -17.97 29.07
N ALA A 10 10.99 -19.16 28.45
CA ALA A 10 11.42 -19.37 27.07
C ALA A 10 10.77 -18.30 26.18
N ALA A 11 11.59 -17.58 25.41
CA ALA A 11 11.13 -16.60 24.42
C ALA A 11 10.29 -17.31 23.35
N ARG A 12 9.01 -16.96 23.26
CA ARG A 12 8.05 -17.62 22.36
C ARG A 12 6.94 -16.66 21.93
N VAL A 13 6.26 -17.02 20.87
CA VAL A 13 5.00 -16.36 20.45
C VAL A 13 3.94 -16.60 21.52
N LEU A 14 3.29 -15.54 22.00
CA LEU A 14 2.26 -15.60 23.05
C LEU A 14 0.92 -16.01 22.46
N THR A 15 0.54 -15.41 21.35
CA THR A 15 -0.75 -15.59 20.67
C THR A 15 -0.58 -15.33 19.18
N VAL A 16 -1.43 -15.96 18.36
CA VAL A 16 -1.52 -15.69 16.93
C VAL A 16 -2.95 -15.37 16.56
N ARG A 17 -3.20 -14.17 16.06
CA ARG A 17 -4.52 -13.71 15.62
C ARG A 17 -4.63 -13.73 14.10
N PRO A 18 -5.76 -14.14 13.52
CA PRO A 18 -5.98 -13.99 12.09
C PRO A 18 -6.13 -12.51 11.72
N VAL A 19 -5.60 -12.14 10.55
CA VAL A 19 -5.81 -10.83 9.93
C VAL A 19 -6.36 -11.07 8.52
N GLY A 20 -7.67 -10.93 8.36
CA GLY A 20 -8.33 -11.39 7.15
C GLY A 20 -8.22 -12.90 6.98
N THR A 21 -8.15 -13.34 5.72
CA THR A 21 -8.04 -14.77 5.38
C THR A 21 -6.62 -15.19 5.03
N THR A 22 -5.72 -14.25 4.75
CA THR A 22 -4.38 -14.50 4.19
C THR A 22 -3.24 -13.92 5.01
N ALA A 23 -3.48 -13.44 6.23
CA ALA A 23 -2.42 -13.01 7.12
C ALA A 23 -2.68 -13.44 8.57
N VAL A 24 -1.62 -13.44 9.36
CA VAL A 24 -1.65 -13.70 10.79
C VAL A 24 -0.78 -12.69 11.55
N LEU A 25 -1.20 -12.31 12.75
CA LEU A 25 -0.51 -11.41 13.65
C LEU A 25 -0.05 -12.20 14.86
N ALA A 26 1.25 -12.39 15.01
CA ALA A 26 1.87 -12.99 16.19
C ALA A 26 2.11 -11.91 17.25
N GLU A 27 1.63 -12.11 18.46
CA GLU A 27 1.86 -11.25 19.63
C GLU A 27 3.04 -11.79 20.43
N LEU A 28 3.91 -10.88 20.88
CA LEU A 28 5.18 -11.20 21.53
C LEU A 28 5.33 -10.41 22.83
N SER A 29 6.29 -10.81 23.67
CA SER A 29 6.48 -10.22 24.99
C SER A 29 7.21 -8.86 24.96
N GLY A 30 7.80 -8.52 23.82
CA GLY A 30 8.51 -7.26 23.63
C GLY A 30 9.43 -7.27 22.42
N LEU A 31 10.15 -6.16 22.22
CA LEU A 31 10.95 -5.91 21.03
C LEU A 31 12.00 -6.98 20.73
N HIS A 32 12.66 -7.52 21.75
CA HIS A 32 13.68 -8.58 21.55
C HIS A 32 13.08 -9.79 20.82
N ASP A 33 11.91 -10.25 21.25
CA ASP A 33 11.24 -11.41 20.66
C ASP A 33 10.68 -11.07 19.27
N VAL A 34 10.22 -9.83 19.05
CA VAL A 34 9.80 -9.33 17.72
C VAL A 34 10.94 -9.40 16.72
N LEU A 35 12.13 -8.89 17.09
CA LEU A 35 13.31 -8.91 16.22
C LEU A 35 13.81 -10.35 15.99
N ALA A 36 13.78 -11.21 17.02
CA ALA A 36 14.16 -12.61 16.90
C ALA A 36 13.23 -13.37 15.95
N LEU A 37 11.91 -13.20 16.09
CA LEU A 37 10.94 -13.83 15.20
C LEU A 37 11.06 -13.31 13.76
N GLN A 38 11.19 -11.99 13.57
CA GLN A 38 11.36 -11.40 12.25
C GLN A 38 12.62 -11.94 11.56
N ALA A 39 13.76 -11.94 12.24
CA ALA A 39 15.02 -12.44 11.70
C ALA A 39 14.90 -13.91 11.28
N LEU A 40 14.30 -14.75 12.13
CA LEU A 40 14.08 -16.16 11.85
C LEU A 40 13.19 -16.39 10.62
N LEU A 41 12.11 -15.60 10.47
CA LEU A 41 11.19 -15.69 9.33
C LEU A 41 11.79 -15.15 8.03
N LEU A 42 12.75 -14.22 8.10
CA LEU A 42 13.49 -13.73 6.93
C LEU A 42 14.59 -14.70 6.51
N GLU A 43 15.27 -15.34 7.47
CA GLU A 43 16.32 -16.34 7.20
C GLU A 43 15.73 -17.67 6.74
N GLN A 44 14.62 -18.09 7.33
CA GLN A 44 13.94 -19.35 7.05
C GLN A 44 12.44 -19.13 6.77
N PRO A 45 12.09 -18.63 5.57
CA PRO A 45 10.69 -18.35 5.24
C PRO A 45 9.80 -19.58 5.35
N LEU A 46 8.61 -19.40 5.90
CA LEU A 46 7.60 -20.46 5.97
C LEU A 46 6.99 -20.73 4.58
N PRO A 47 6.61 -22.01 4.28
CA PRO A 47 5.98 -22.33 3.00
C PRO A 47 4.74 -21.49 2.72
N GLY A 48 4.74 -20.72 1.63
CA GLY A 48 3.68 -19.81 1.24
C GLY A 48 3.77 -18.41 1.89
N GLN A 49 4.87 -18.09 2.60
CA GLN A 49 5.13 -16.76 3.13
C GLN A 49 5.36 -15.77 1.98
N VAL A 50 4.64 -14.65 2.01
CA VAL A 50 4.73 -13.57 1.03
C VAL A 50 5.46 -12.36 1.60
N ASP A 51 5.17 -12.01 2.87
CA ASP A 51 5.74 -10.83 3.51
C ASP A 51 5.80 -11.00 5.02
N VAL A 52 6.72 -10.28 5.68
CA VAL A 52 6.89 -10.25 7.14
C VAL A 52 7.03 -8.79 7.58
N LEU A 53 6.24 -8.39 8.55
CA LEU A 53 6.23 -7.04 9.06
C LEU A 53 6.28 -7.04 10.58
N ALA A 54 7.41 -6.59 11.13
CA ALA A 54 7.54 -6.31 12.56
C ALA A 54 6.89 -4.98 12.91
N ALA A 55 6.37 -4.90 14.12
CA ALA A 55 5.84 -3.69 14.72
C ALA A 55 6.26 -3.60 16.21
N ALA A 56 5.53 -2.84 17.05
CA ALA A 56 5.97 -2.59 18.43
C ALA A 56 6.10 -3.87 19.28
N GLU A 57 5.07 -4.72 19.27
CA GLU A 57 4.96 -5.95 20.06
C GLU A 57 4.44 -7.12 19.24
N THR A 58 4.37 -6.95 17.92
CA THR A 58 3.76 -7.92 17.01
C THR A 58 4.60 -8.14 15.76
N VAL A 59 4.45 -9.32 15.15
CA VAL A 59 4.93 -9.62 13.80
C VAL A 59 3.75 -10.11 12.98
N MET A 60 3.44 -9.40 11.89
CA MET A 60 2.44 -9.84 10.92
C MET A 60 3.14 -10.64 9.82
N VAL A 61 2.58 -11.80 9.49
CA VAL A 61 3.04 -12.66 8.39
C VAL A 61 1.93 -12.78 7.37
N LYS A 62 2.19 -12.36 6.13
CA LYS A 62 1.28 -12.50 5.01
C LYS A 62 1.56 -13.79 4.25
N ALA A 63 0.50 -14.51 3.90
CA ALA A 63 0.53 -15.76 3.17
C ALA A 63 -0.04 -15.61 1.75
N ASP A 64 0.34 -16.54 0.86
CA ASP A 64 -0.18 -16.63 -0.52
C ASP A 64 -1.61 -17.19 -0.60
N SER A 65 -2.08 -17.84 0.47
CA SER A 65 -3.38 -18.49 0.51
C SER A 65 -3.91 -18.65 1.94
N PRO A 66 -5.25 -18.76 2.12
CA PRO A 66 -5.85 -19.02 3.43
C PRO A 66 -5.37 -20.33 4.07
N ALA A 67 -5.05 -21.33 3.27
CA ALA A 67 -4.50 -22.60 3.76
C ALA A 67 -3.07 -22.42 4.31
N ALA A 68 -2.24 -21.62 3.65
CA ALA A 68 -0.90 -21.29 4.12
C ALA A 68 -0.96 -20.46 5.41
N ALA A 69 -1.84 -19.45 5.50
CA ALA A 69 -2.04 -18.65 6.71
C ALA A 69 -2.36 -19.51 7.93
N ARG A 70 -3.28 -20.48 7.79
CA ARG A 70 -3.61 -21.42 8.89
C ARG A 70 -2.41 -22.29 9.32
N ARG A 71 -1.63 -22.79 8.35
CA ARG A 71 -0.40 -23.56 8.68
C ARG A 71 0.64 -22.70 9.39
N MET A 72 0.81 -21.45 8.93
CA MET A 72 1.72 -20.49 9.55
C MET A 72 1.30 -20.18 10.99
N ALA A 73 0.01 -19.96 11.25
CA ALA A 73 -0.50 -19.72 12.61
C ALA A 73 -0.10 -20.85 13.57
N ALA A 74 -0.28 -22.11 13.17
CA ALA A 74 0.12 -23.26 13.98
C ALA A 74 1.64 -23.31 14.17
N ARG A 75 2.41 -23.09 13.12
CA ARG A 75 3.88 -23.16 13.17
C ARG A 75 4.50 -22.06 14.03
N LEU A 76 3.97 -20.83 13.96
CA LEU A 76 4.44 -19.70 14.76
C LEU A 76 4.35 -19.97 16.27
N LEU A 77 3.28 -20.63 16.74
CA LEU A 77 3.11 -20.98 18.16
C LEU A 77 4.12 -22.02 18.66
N GLU A 78 4.73 -22.79 17.77
CA GLU A 78 5.72 -23.82 18.07
C GLU A 78 7.17 -23.31 17.98
N MET A 79 7.39 -22.07 17.49
CA MET A 79 8.72 -21.53 17.29
C MET A 79 9.42 -21.23 18.60
N ASP A 80 10.68 -21.66 18.69
CA ASP A 80 11.59 -21.31 19.79
C ASP A 80 12.42 -20.10 19.38
N LEU A 81 12.23 -18.99 20.08
CA LEU A 81 12.90 -17.71 19.81
C LEU A 81 14.20 -17.55 20.65
N THR A 82 14.60 -18.56 21.40
CA THR A 82 15.86 -18.53 22.18
C THR A 82 17.09 -18.72 21.30
N VAL A 83 16.90 -19.21 20.06
CA VAL A 83 17.98 -19.35 19.08
C VAL A 83 18.31 -17.96 18.54
N GLN A 84 19.36 -17.35 19.05
CA GLN A 84 19.82 -16.03 18.61
C GLN A 84 20.24 -16.09 17.14
N SER A 85 19.57 -15.31 16.28
CA SER A 85 20.16 -14.92 15.01
C SER A 85 21.39 -14.04 15.29
N HIS A 86 22.56 -14.47 14.87
CA HIS A 86 23.86 -13.81 15.17
C HIS A 86 24.18 -12.68 14.18
N ALA A 87 23.24 -12.19 13.42
CA ALA A 87 23.48 -11.02 12.58
C ALA A 87 23.52 -9.77 13.47
N GLU A 88 24.71 -9.39 13.93
CA GLU A 88 24.89 -8.04 14.49
C GLU A 88 24.54 -7.01 13.41
N GLY A 89 23.46 -6.23 13.64
CA GLY A 89 23.08 -5.12 12.76
C GLY A 89 24.24 -4.10 12.64
N LYS A 90 24.36 -3.48 11.47
CA LYS A 90 25.38 -2.43 11.23
C LYS A 90 25.16 -1.24 12.18
N LEU A 91 26.23 -0.52 12.49
CA LEU A 91 26.15 0.75 13.22
C LEU A 91 26.10 1.91 12.22
N VAL A 92 24.99 2.63 12.22
CA VAL A 92 24.77 3.83 11.41
C VAL A 92 24.98 5.07 12.27
N GLN A 93 25.77 6.04 11.80
CA GLN A 93 25.95 7.33 12.47
C GLN A 93 25.10 8.39 11.76
N ILE A 94 24.36 9.20 12.53
CA ILE A 94 23.50 10.27 12.03
C ILE A 94 23.88 11.59 12.71
N GLU A 95 24.47 12.49 11.93
CA GLU A 95 24.75 13.86 12.37
C GLU A 95 23.46 14.65 12.48
N THR A 96 23.28 15.37 13.59
CA THR A 96 22.03 16.04 13.94
C THR A 96 22.30 17.43 14.50
N VAL A 97 21.62 18.44 13.97
CA VAL A 97 21.50 19.76 14.57
C VAL A 97 20.25 19.77 15.44
N TYR A 98 20.41 20.06 16.73
CA TYR A 98 19.33 20.06 17.71
C TYR A 98 18.70 21.44 17.83
N ASP A 99 17.91 21.80 16.84
CA ASP A 99 17.17 23.07 16.73
C ASP A 99 15.65 22.85 16.49
N GLY A 100 15.14 21.68 16.90
CA GLY A 100 13.74 21.32 16.70
C GLY A 100 12.79 22.16 17.53
N ASP A 101 11.64 22.48 16.95
CA ASP A 101 10.60 23.33 17.56
C ASP A 101 10.14 22.86 18.94
N ASP A 102 10.21 21.54 19.22
CA ASP A 102 9.70 20.94 20.45
C ASP A 102 10.81 20.57 21.44
N LEU A 103 12.09 20.87 21.15
CA LEU A 103 13.22 20.50 22.01
C LEU A 103 13.08 21.03 23.44
N ALA A 104 12.66 22.28 23.60
CA ALA A 104 12.42 22.88 24.90
C ALA A 104 11.25 22.20 25.63
N GLU A 105 10.18 21.85 24.92
CA GLU A 105 9.03 21.15 25.49
C GLU A 105 9.39 19.72 25.93
N VAL A 106 10.16 18.99 25.12
CA VAL A 106 10.71 17.67 25.49
C VAL A 106 11.59 17.81 26.75
N GLY A 107 12.43 18.85 26.83
CA GLY A 107 13.23 19.14 28.01
C GLY A 107 12.39 19.38 29.26
N ARG A 108 11.24 20.03 29.13
CA ARG A 108 10.27 20.24 30.21
C ARG A 108 9.55 18.96 30.62
N LEU A 109 9.09 18.16 29.63
CA LEU A 109 8.35 16.90 29.86
C LEU A 109 9.23 15.85 30.56
N THR A 110 10.49 15.75 30.18
CA THR A 110 11.47 14.80 30.77
C THR A 110 12.15 15.33 32.04
N GLY A 111 12.06 16.62 32.31
CA GLY A 111 12.79 17.28 33.40
C GLY A 111 14.28 17.46 33.16
N LEU A 112 14.78 17.15 31.96
CA LEU A 112 16.21 17.19 31.63
C LEU A 112 16.71 18.57 31.13
N GLY A 113 15.78 19.45 30.70
CA GLY A 113 16.14 20.63 29.92
C GLY A 113 16.66 20.30 28.53
N ALA A 114 16.83 21.31 27.67
CA ALA A 114 17.24 21.07 26.27
C ALA A 114 18.61 20.38 26.15
N ASP A 115 19.61 20.86 26.90
CA ASP A 115 20.96 20.26 26.88
C ASP A 115 20.95 18.81 27.38
N GLY A 116 20.14 18.52 28.40
CA GLY A 116 19.99 17.16 28.93
C GLY A 116 19.32 16.21 27.93
N VAL A 117 18.33 16.69 27.15
CA VAL A 117 17.73 15.91 26.06
C VAL A 117 18.76 15.58 24.99
N ILE A 118 19.57 16.57 24.57
CA ILE A 118 20.65 16.36 23.58
C ILE A 118 21.65 15.32 24.11
N ALA A 119 22.10 15.47 25.35
CA ALA A 119 23.05 14.56 25.97
C ALA A 119 22.49 13.13 26.08
N ALA A 120 21.22 12.97 26.47
CA ALA A 120 20.56 11.68 26.57
C ALA A 120 20.34 11.03 25.20
N HIS A 121 19.98 11.82 24.17
CA HIS A 121 19.73 11.30 22.82
C HIS A 121 21.03 10.86 22.11
N THR A 122 22.12 11.60 22.27
CA THR A 122 23.44 11.28 21.68
C THR A 122 24.26 10.29 22.51
N GLY A 123 23.97 10.18 23.80
CA GLY A 123 24.74 9.37 24.77
C GLY A 123 24.38 7.88 24.75
N GLN A 124 23.44 7.45 23.97
CA GLN A 124 23.00 6.05 23.86
C GLN A 124 23.03 5.53 22.43
N VAL A 125 22.98 4.22 22.29
CA VAL A 125 22.76 3.54 21.01
C VAL A 125 21.26 3.25 20.86
N TRP A 126 20.73 3.53 19.69
CA TRP A 126 19.34 3.27 19.31
C TRP A 126 19.30 2.02 18.44
N THR A 127 18.41 1.08 18.75
CA THR A 127 18.17 -0.10 17.91
C THR A 127 16.95 0.15 17.04
N VAL A 128 17.07 -0.09 15.73
CA VAL A 128 15.91 -0.04 14.83
C VAL A 128 14.98 -1.21 15.15
N ALA A 129 13.80 -0.88 15.66
CA ALA A 129 12.80 -1.84 16.04
C ALA A 129 12.04 -2.37 14.80
N PHE A 130 11.53 -1.48 13.99
CA PHE A 130 10.80 -1.81 12.76
C PHE A 130 10.75 -0.60 11.82
N GLY A 131 10.45 -0.89 10.54
CA GLY A 131 10.10 0.12 9.55
C GLY A 131 8.58 0.30 9.49
N GLY A 132 8.09 1.51 9.26
CA GLY A 132 6.65 1.75 9.18
C GLY A 132 6.33 3.16 8.73
N PHE A 133 5.05 3.53 8.69
CA PHE A 133 4.57 4.86 8.31
C PHE A 133 4.94 5.30 6.90
N ALA A 134 6.23 5.25 6.51
CA ALA A 134 6.72 5.60 5.18
C ALA A 134 8.04 4.86 4.89
N PRO A 135 8.42 4.66 3.62
CA PRO A 135 9.71 4.09 3.25
C PRO A 135 10.88 4.82 3.93
N GLY A 136 11.73 4.07 4.62
CA GLY A 136 12.86 4.61 5.37
C GLY A 136 12.50 5.27 6.71
N PHE A 137 11.23 5.27 7.14
CA PHE A 137 10.87 5.69 8.49
C PHE A 137 11.13 4.53 9.45
N SER A 138 12.24 4.64 10.20
CA SER A 138 12.69 3.63 11.15
C SER A 138 12.31 4.05 12.57
N TYR A 139 11.52 3.20 13.25
CA TYR A 139 11.22 3.35 14.67
C TYR A 139 12.40 2.80 15.46
N MET A 140 13.07 3.64 16.23
CA MET A 140 14.28 3.31 16.96
C MET A 140 14.04 3.37 18.46
N VAL A 141 14.44 2.32 19.20
CA VAL A 141 14.31 2.22 20.66
C VAL A 141 15.68 2.43 21.28
N GLY A 142 15.77 3.29 22.30
CA GLY A 142 16.98 3.55 23.04
C GLY A 142 17.27 2.48 24.10
N GLU A 143 18.51 2.51 24.66
CA GLU A 143 18.93 1.63 25.76
C GLU A 143 18.17 1.92 27.07
N ASN A 144 17.57 3.10 27.18
CA ASN A 144 16.82 3.53 28.37
C ASN A 144 15.60 4.36 27.97
N GLN A 145 14.70 4.61 28.92
CA GLN A 145 13.42 5.30 28.71
C GLN A 145 13.42 6.76 29.18
N VAL A 146 14.56 7.38 29.43
CA VAL A 146 14.62 8.76 29.97
C VAL A 146 14.07 9.81 29.00
N LEU A 147 13.93 9.46 27.70
CA LEU A 147 13.37 10.30 26.65
C LEU A 147 11.95 9.90 26.24
N GLU A 148 11.25 9.13 27.07
CA GLU A 148 9.85 8.80 26.80
C GLU A 148 8.97 10.04 26.93
N VAL A 149 8.30 10.40 25.83
CA VAL A 149 7.43 11.58 25.74
C VAL A 149 6.16 11.29 24.94
N PRO A 150 5.01 11.87 25.32
CA PRO A 150 3.77 11.68 24.58
C PRO A 150 3.86 12.35 23.20
N ARG A 151 3.05 11.86 22.26
CA ARG A 151 2.79 12.58 21.01
C ARG A 151 2.16 13.93 21.30
N ARG A 152 2.27 14.85 20.35
CA ARG A 152 1.56 16.14 20.41
C ARG A 152 0.06 15.89 20.38
N SER A 153 -0.69 16.67 21.16
CA SER A 153 -2.15 16.63 21.16
C SER A 153 -2.77 17.07 19.82
N SER A 154 -2.04 17.87 19.04
CA SER A 154 -2.43 18.28 17.68
C SER A 154 -1.28 17.97 16.72
N PRO A 155 -1.46 17.05 15.76
CA PRO A 155 -0.44 16.73 14.78
C PRO A 155 -0.21 17.90 13.82
N ARG A 156 1.03 18.06 13.35
CA ARG A 156 1.37 19.01 12.28
C ARG A 156 0.85 18.47 10.95
N THR A 157 0.37 19.36 10.10
CA THR A 157 -0.04 19.04 8.72
C THR A 157 1.16 18.72 7.82
N ALA A 158 2.35 19.24 8.16
CA ALA A 158 3.59 19.01 7.42
C ALA A 158 4.79 19.07 8.36
N VAL A 159 5.51 17.95 8.46
CA VAL A 159 6.83 17.83 9.10
C VAL A 159 7.86 17.76 7.97
N PRO A 160 8.94 18.58 7.99
CA PRO A 160 9.98 18.55 6.96
C PRO A 160 10.72 17.19 6.92
N ALA A 161 11.24 16.84 5.75
CA ALA A 161 12.21 15.75 5.62
C ALA A 161 13.46 16.02 6.47
N GLY A 162 14.07 14.96 7.01
CA GLY A 162 15.24 15.07 7.88
C GLY A 162 14.92 15.48 9.32
N SER A 163 13.65 15.75 9.68
CA SER A 163 13.30 16.06 11.08
C SER A 163 13.56 14.87 11.99
N VAL A 164 14.34 15.06 13.05
CA VAL A 164 14.60 14.10 14.13
C VAL A 164 13.56 14.30 15.21
N ALA A 165 12.89 13.24 15.63
CA ALA A 165 11.72 13.35 16.50
C ALA A 165 11.59 12.22 17.52
N LEU A 166 10.84 12.48 18.59
CA LEU A 166 10.54 11.55 19.69
C LEU A 166 9.02 11.38 19.86
N ALA A 167 8.57 10.15 20.14
CA ALA A 167 7.21 9.85 20.59
C ALA A 167 7.16 8.48 21.28
N GLY A 168 6.48 8.40 22.45
CA GLY A 168 6.60 7.23 23.32
C GLY A 168 8.07 7.02 23.68
N ASN A 169 8.52 5.80 23.60
CA ASN A 169 9.93 5.41 23.80
C ASN A 169 10.73 5.37 22.48
N TYR A 170 10.20 5.92 21.39
CA TYR A 170 10.84 5.87 20.08
C TYR A 170 11.50 7.18 19.69
N SER A 171 12.64 7.06 18.98
CA SER A 171 13.20 8.09 18.12
C SER A 171 13.02 7.71 16.66
N ALA A 172 12.86 8.70 15.77
CA ALA A 172 12.81 8.49 14.34
C ALA A 172 13.30 9.71 13.57
N VAL A 173 13.63 9.50 12.28
CA VAL A 173 13.90 10.57 11.32
C VAL A 173 12.85 10.50 10.22
N TYR A 174 12.20 11.63 9.94
CA TYR A 174 11.24 11.72 8.85
C TYR A 174 11.95 11.65 7.49
N PRO A 175 11.73 10.62 6.67
CA PRO A 175 12.43 10.47 5.40
C PRO A 175 11.98 11.46 4.33
N ARG A 176 10.76 11.99 4.45
CA ARG A 176 10.14 12.95 3.53
C ARG A 176 9.16 13.86 4.25
N LYS A 177 8.75 14.95 3.59
CA LYS A 177 7.71 15.83 4.10
C LYS A 177 6.38 15.06 4.25
N SER A 178 5.82 15.02 5.45
CA SER A 178 4.59 14.28 5.77
C SER A 178 3.88 14.88 6.99
N PRO A 179 2.57 14.64 7.18
CA PRO A 179 1.91 14.96 8.45
C PRO A 179 2.53 14.15 9.59
N GLY A 180 2.52 14.70 10.82
CA GLY A 180 3.04 13.95 11.98
C GLY A 180 2.79 14.62 13.31
N GLY A 181 2.65 13.82 14.37
CA GLY A 181 2.40 14.27 15.74
C GLY A 181 3.56 14.03 16.71
N TRP A 182 4.78 13.76 16.21
CA TRP A 182 5.94 13.55 17.07
C TRP A 182 6.58 14.87 17.48
N GLN A 183 7.28 14.84 18.60
CA GLN A 183 8.01 15.99 19.15
C GLN A 183 9.33 16.18 18.38
N LEU A 184 9.46 17.27 17.65
CA LEU A 184 10.65 17.56 16.85
C LEU A 184 11.78 18.09 17.74
N ILE A 185 12.90 17.38 17.80
CA ILE A 185 14.07 17.76 18.62
C ILE A 185 15.24 18.28 17.80
N GLY A 186 15.26 18.04 16.48
CA GLY A 186 16.34 18.47 15.62
C GLY A 186 16.13 18.08 14.17
N ARG A 187 17.19 18.21 13.37
CA ARG A 187 17.20 17.85 11.95
C ARG A 187 18.54 17.26 11.53
N THR A 188 18.50 16.46 10.47
CA THR A 188 19.68 15.83 9.85
C THR A 188 19.63 15.96 8.33
N ALA A 189 20.80 15.92 7.68
CA ALA A 189 20.94 15.78 6.23
C ALA A 189 20.99 14.31 5.78
N ALA A 190 20.90 13.34 6.70
CA ALA A 190 20.94 11.93 6.36
C ALA A 190 19.72 11.52 5.52
N HIS A 191 19.97 10.98 4.33
CA HIS A 191 18.93 10.43 3.47
C HIS A 191 18.50 9.06 3.98
N MET A 192 17.37 9.00 4.68
CA MET A 192 16.85 7.76 5.27
C MET A 192 16.40 6.76 4.22
N TRP A 193 16.03 7.22 3.03
CA TRP A 193 15.58 6.41 1.90
C TRP A 193 16.27 6.84 0.60
N ASP A 194 16.84 5.88 -0.14
CA ASP A 194 17.52 6.14 -1.40
C ASP A 194 17.53 4.87 -2.27
N LEU A 195 16.79 4.89 -3.36
CA LEU A 195 16.62 3.76 -4.28
C LEU A 195 17.89 3.42 -5.08
N SER A 196 18.91 4.30 -5.07
CA SER A 196 20.20 4.00 -5.71
C SER A 196 21.08 3.06 -4.89
N ARG A 197 20.73 2.83 -3.62
CA ARG A 197 21.44 1.88 -2.76
C ARG A 197 20.96 0.47 -2.99
N GLU A 198 21.85 -0.51 -2.80
CA GLU A 198 21.48 -1.94 -2.76
C GLU A 198 20.40 -2.21 -1.68
N GLN A 199 20.53 -1.56 -0.53
CA GLN A 199 19.53 -1.51 0.54
C GLN A 199 18.97 -0.09 0.63
N PRO A 200 17.78 0.18 0.10
CA PRO A 200 17.24 1.55 0.01
C PRO A 200 17.09 2.26 1.35
N ALA A 201 16.71 1.55 2.42
CA ALA A 201 16.64 2.10 3.77
C ALA A 201 18.07 2.28 4.35
N LEU A 202 18.36 3.46 4.89
CA LEU A 202 19.65 3.75 5.55
C LEU A 202 19.87 2.83 6.76
N ALA A 203 18.81 2.55 7.50
CA ALA A 203 18.80 1.67 8.65
C ALA A 203 17.59 0.74 8.60
N ALA A 204 17.80 -0.56 8.75
CA ALA A 204 16.82 -1.63 8.72
C ALA A 204 16.59 -2.19 10.15
N PRO A 205 15.49 -2.92 10.39
CA PRO A 205 15.25 -3.58 11.68
C PRO A 205 16.45 -4.41 12.14
N GLY A 206 16.85 -4.22 13.40
CA GLY A 206 18.04 -4.83 14.00
C GLY A 206 19.33 -3.99 13.86
N ASP A 207 19.38 -3.00 12.97
CA ASP A 207 20.52 -2.07 12.89
C ASP A 207 20.60 -1.17 14.12
N ARG A 208 21.82 -0.72 14.43
CA ARG A 208 22.10 0.21 15.51
C ARG A 208 22.35 1.60 14.96
N VAL A 209 21.81 2.61 15.62
CA VAL A 209 21.95 4.01 15.21
C VAL A 209 22.56 4.81 16.37
N ARG A 210 23.54 5.66 16.07
CA ARG A 210 24.09 6.63 17.00
C ARG A 210 23.95 8.04 16.43
N PHE A 211 23.29 8.90 17.18
CA PHE A 211 23.19 10.31 16.82
C PHE A 211 24.42 11.08 17.37
N SER A 212 24.91 12.04 16.60
CA SER A 212 25.98 12.94 16.99
C SER A 212 25.56 14.39 16.79
N ALA A 213 25.73 15.20 17.84
CA ALA A 213 25.39 16.62 17.77
C ALA A 213 26.44 17.39 16.96
N VAL A 214 25.96 18.11 15.94
CA VAL A 214 26.76 19.01 15.12
C VAL A 214 26.18 20.43 15.14
N ARG A 215 27.01 21.45 14.89
CA ARG A 215 26.54 22.85 14.89
C ARG A 215 25.84 23.22 13.57
N GLU A 216 26.30 22.64 12.47
CA GLU A 216 25.80 22.88 11.13
C GLU A 216 25.80 21.55 10.36
N LEU A 217 24.81 21.38 9.50
CA LEU A 217 24.78 20.27 8.56
C LEU A 217 25.57 20.68 7.32
N ILE A 218 26.56 19.88 6.96
CA ILE A 218 27.25 20.03 5.68
C ILE A 218 26.38 19.29 4.66
N GLU A 219 25.56 20.02 3.93
CA GLU A 219 24.94 19.50 2.72
C GLU A 219 26.05 19.34 1.68
N VAL A 220 26.69 18.18 1.65
CA VAL A 220 27.42 17.79 0.47
C VAL A 220 26.37 17.70 -0.63
N ALA A 221 26.40 18.64 -1.57
CA ALA A 221 25.66 18.51 -2.81
C ALA A 221 26.23 17.27 -3.55
N VAL A 222 25.87 16.09 -3.08
CA VAL A 222 25.94 14.90 -3.91
C VAL A 222 25.00 15.30 -5.06
N PRO A 223 25.44 15.23 -6.34
CA PRO A 223 24.49 15.32 -7.41
C PRO A 223 23.50 14.20 -7.14
N HIS A 224 22.41 14.53 -6.48
CA HIS A 224 21.29 13.66 -6.48
C HIS A 224 20.94 13.54 -7.96
N ALA A 225 21.20 12.36 -8.54
CA ALA A 225 20.11 11.79 -9.24
C ALA A 225 18.98 11.70 -8.20
N ALA A 226 18.44 12.88 -7.76
CA ALA A 226 17.09 12.95 -7.35
C ALA A 226 16.40 12.15 -8.42
N VAL A 227 15.90 10.99 -8.04
CA VAL A 227 14.81 10.39 -8.76
C VAL A 227 13.68 11.37 -8.47
N ASP A 228 13.87 12.63 -8.90
CA ASP A 228 12.81 13.54 -9.17
C ASP A 228 11.86 12.75 -10.04
N ALA A 229 10.60 12.71 -9.66
CA ALA A 229 9.55 12.27 -10.56
C ALA A 229 9.70 12.95 -11.95
N ALA A 230 10.34 14.14 -12.02
CA ALA A 230 10.80 14.81 -13.23
C ALA A 230 12.02 14.15 -13.91
N ALA A 231 12.93 13.48 -13.19
CA ALA A 231 14.09 12.81 -13.79
C ALA A 231 13.76 11.39 -14.29
N LEU A 232 12.78 10.72 -13.69
CA LEU A 232 12.15 9.53 -14.31
C LEU A 232 11.36 9.90 -15.56
N ALA A 233 10.84 11.13 -15.65
CA ALA A 233 10.25 11.67 -16.87
C ALA A 233 11.32 12.09 -17.93
N ALA A 234 12.59 12.25 -17.55
CA ALA A 234 13.66 12.71 -18.44
C ALA A 234 14.48 11.59 -19.08
N HIS A 235 14.31 10.34 -18.69
CA HIS A 235 14.71 9.21 -19.51
C HIS A 235 13.50 8.85 -20.39
N GLU A 236 13.24 9.70 -21.41
CA GLU A 236 12.44 9.25 -22.54
C GLU A 236 13.25 8.10 -23.16
N PRO A 237 12.81 6.82 -23.02
CA PRO A 237 13.31 5.81 -23.93
C PRO A 237 13.07 6.37 -25.33
N ASP A 238 13.88 5.99 -26.30
CA ASP A 238 13.67 6.30 -27.72
C ASP A 238 12.33 5.67 -28.15
N VAL A 239 11.22 6.27 -27.65
CA VAL A 239 9.86 5.76 -27.75
C VAL A 239 9.37 6.10 -29.13
N GLN A 240 9.52 5.14 -30.02
CA GLN A 240 9.04 5.25 -31.41
C GLN A 240 7.54 4.98 -31.54
N SER A 241 6.89 4.37 -30.50
CA SER A 241 5.47 4.09 -30.54
C SER A 241 4.86 3.99 -29.13
N GLY A 242 3.60 4.39 -28.97
CA GLY A 242 2.92 4.39 -27.68
C GLY A 242 1.66 5.24 -27.66
N LEU A 243 1.35 5.82 -26.51
CA LEU A 243 0.18 6.67 -26.32
C LEU A 243 0.59 8.06 -25.81
N LEU A 244 0.31 9.10 -26.57
CA LEU A 244 0.41 10.47 -26.11
C LEU A 244 -0.83 10.79 -25.24
N ILE A 245 -0.60 11.18 -24.00
CA ILE A 245 -1.65 11.53 -23.06
C ILE A 245 -2.17 12.94 -23.41
N LEU A 246 -3.39 13.03 -23.94
CA LEU A 246 -4.05 14.31 -24.22
C LEU A 246 -4.75 14.86 -22.97
N SER A 247 -5.35 13.97 -22.18
CA SER A 247 -5.97 14.28 -20.89
C SER A 247 -5.87 13.06 -19.98
N PRO A 248 -5.33 13.18 -18.76
CA PRO A 248 -5.28 12.07 -17.82
C PRO A 248 -6.63 11.81 -17.12
N GLY A 249 -7.68 12.57 -17.39
CA GLY A 249 -8.93 12.55 -16.62
C GLY A 249 -8.71 13.05 -15.19
N LEU A 250 -9.53 12.55 -14.26
CA LEU A 250 -9.39 12.90 -12.84
C LEU A 250 -8.06 12.39 -12.26
N GLN A 251 -7.70 11.16 -12.55
CA GLN A 251 -6.41 10.56 -12.20
C GLN A 251 -6.18 9.33 -13.10
N SER A 252 -4.99 9.22 -13.66
CA SER A 252 -4.52 8.02 -14.36
C SER A 252 -3.11 7.66 -13.87
N LEU A 253 -2.93 6.40 -13.49
CA LEU A 253 -1.71 5.85 -12.88
C LEU A 253 -1.27 4.59 -13.62
N ILE A 254 0.04 4.34 -13.64
CA ILE A 254 0.55 3.06 -14.09
C ILE A 254 0.43 2.06 -12.94
N GLN A 255 -0.18 0.92 -13.22
CA GLN A 255 -0.37 -0.13 -12.22
C GLN A 255 -0.09 -1.51 -12.82
N ASP A 256 0.58 -2.36 -12.03
CA ASP A 256 0.72 -3.79 -12.24
C ASP A 256 0.14 -4.56 -11.02
N LEU A 257 0.63 -5.74 -10.70
CA LEU A 257 0.17 -6.49 -9.51
C LEU A 257 0.86 -6.08 -8.21
N GLY A 258 1.73 -5.05 -8.26
CA GLY A 258 2.39 -4.47 -7.08
C GLY A 258 3.71 -5.15 -6.71
N ARG A 259 4.29 -4.71 -5.58
CA ARG A 259 5.61 -5.09 -5.06
C ARG A 259 5.55 -5.74 -3.67
N PRO A 260 5.06 -6.98 -3.54
CA PRO A 260 5.06 -7.69 -2.26
C PRO A 260 6.50 -7.99 -1.80
N GLY A 261 6.68 -8.25 -0.49
CA GLY A 261 7.98 -8.62 0.09
C GLY A 261 8.82 -7.43 0.60
N HIS A 262 8.28 -6.22 0.59
CA HIS A 262 9.00 -5.01 1.01
C HIS A 262 8.40 -4.31 2.24
N ALA A 263 7.43 -4.95 2.92
CA ALA A 263 6.79 -4.36 4.10
C ALA A 263 7.79 -4.04 5.22
N GLY A 264 8.80 -4.89 5.44
CA GLY A 264 9.87 -4.64 6.41
C GLY A 264 10.67 -3.35 6.16
N LEU A 265 10.64 -2.79 4.93
CA LEU A 265 11.28 -1.53 4.56
C LEU A 265 10.34 -0.31 4.65
N GLY A 266 9.11 -0.49 5.10
CA GLY A 266 8.12 0.57 5.12
C GLY A 266 7.36 0.77 3.81
N VAL A 267 7.44 -0.20 2.88
CA VAL A 267 6.86 -0.09 1.53
C VAL A 267 5.62 -0.95 1.41
N SER A 268 4.51 -0.32 1.00
CA SER A 268 3.26 -1.05 0.70
C SER A 268 3.40 -1.89 -0.57
N SER A 269 2.57 -2.93 -0.70
CA SER A 269 2.55 -3.71 -1.93
C SER A 269 2.08 -2.90 -3.14
N ALA A 270 1.26 -1.87 -2.94
CA ALA A 270 0.62 -1.08 -3.99
C ALA A 270 -0.05 -1.98 -5.07
N GLY A 271 -0.03 -1.57 -6.33
CA GLY A 271 -0.63 -2.32 -7.44
C GLY A 271 -2.07 -1.92 -7.73
N ALA A 272 -2.62 -2.49 -8.79
CA ALA A 272 -4.00 -2.25 -9.19
C ALA A 272 -4.98 -2.53 -8.06
N LEU A 273 -5.98 -1.67 -7.92
CA LEU A 273 -7.04 -1.83 -6.93
C LEU A 273 -8.03 -2.93 -7.35
N ASP A 274 -8.41 -3.01 -8.64
CA ASP A 274 -9.15 -4.11 -9.23
C ASP A 274 -8.20 -4.96 -10.08
N ARG A 275 -7.61 -5.96 -9.43
CA ARG A 275 -6.61 -6.85 -10.04
C ARG A 275 -7.22 -7.75 -11.11
N SER A 276 -8.50 -8.08 -10.99
CA SER A 276 -9.20 -8.92 -11.95
C SER A 276 -9.39 -8.19 -13.29
N SER A 277 -9.75 -6.91 -13.25
CA SER A 277 -9.88 -6.08 -14.45
C SER A 277 -8.53 -5.81 -15.11
N LEU A 278 -7.47 -5.56 -14.34
CA LEU A 278 -6.10 -5.45 -14.87
C LEU A 278 -5.70 -6.73 -15.62
N ARG A 279 -5.86 -7.91 -14.99
CA ARG A 279 -5.52 -9.19 -15.62
C ARG A 279 -6.35 -9.46 -16.86
N ARG A 280 -7.63 -9.09 -16.85
CA ARG A 280 -8.55 -9.23 -18.01
C ARG A 280 -8.06 -8.39 -19.17
N ALA A 281 -7.80 -7.09 -18.96
CA ALA A 281 -7.31 -6.21 -20.00
C ALA A 281 -6.01 -6.74 -20.65
N ASN A 282 -5.07 -7.20 -19.82
CA ASN A 282 -3.81 -7.79 -20.31
C ASN A 282 -4.02 -9.07 -21.12
N ARG A 283 -4.87 -10.01 -20.65
CA ARG A 283 -5.14 -11.26 -21.41
C ARG A 283 -5.73 -10.97 -22.79
N ILE A 284 -6.64 -10.00 -22.86
CA ILE A 284 -7.31 -9.63 -24.11
C ILE A 284 -6.33 -9.13 -25.16
N VAL A 285 -5.34 -8.32 -24.78
CA VAL A 285 -4.29 -7.88 -25.73
C VAL A 285 -3.13 -8.88 -25.90
N GLY A 286 -3.17 -10.01 -25.19
CA GLY A 286 -2.14 -11.04 -25.25
C GLY A 286 -0.86 -10.67 -24.49
N ASN A 287 -0.97 -9.89 -23.42
CA ASN A 287 0.12 -9.62 -22.49
C ASN A 287 0.22 -10.69 -21.39
N ASP A 288 1.34 -10.69 -20.67
CA ASP A 288 1.41 -11.34 -19.36
C ASP A 288 0.34 -10.71 -18.43
N PRO A 289 -0.42 -11.51 -17.66
CA PRO A 289 -1.44 -10.99 -16.75
C PRO A 289 -0.94 -9.99 -15.70
N SER A 290 0.37 -9.95 -15.46
CA SER A 290 1.03 -9.01 -14.54
C SER A 290 1.60 -7.76 -15.21
N ALA A 291 1.47 -7.63 -16.54
CA ALA A 291 2.00 -6.47 -17.25
C ALA A 291 1.37 -5.17 -16.75
N ALA A 292 2.16 -4.09 -16.78
CA ALA A 292 1.68 -2.78 -16.34
C ALA A 292 0.67 -2.18 -17.34
N VAL A 293 -0.40 -1.59 -16.79
CA VAL A 293 -1.50 -0.95 -17.52
C VAL A 293 -1.75 0.45 -16.96
N VAL A 294 -2.61 1.22 -17.61
CA VAL A 294 -3.12 2.48 -17.06
C VAL A 294 -4.40 2.20 -16.27
N GLU A 295 -4.40 2.49 -14.96
CA GLU A 295 -5.59 2.56 -14.11
C GLU A 295 -6.13 4.00 -14.15
N SER A 296 -7.34 4.21 -14.65
CA SER A 296 -8.02 5.50 -14.76
C SER A 296 -9.25 5.55 -13.87
N VAL A 297 -9.49 6.70 -13.24
CA VAL A 297 -10.58 6.92 -12.27
C VAL A 297 -11.67 7.79 -12.89
N ALA A 298 -12.92 7.35 -12.80
CA ALA A 298 -14.12 8.11 -13.19
C ALA A 298 -14.14 8.56 -14.66
N GLY A 299 -13.33 7.97 -15.53
CA GLY A 299 -13.24 8.31 -16.95
C GLY A 299 -12.50 9.61 -17.27
N GLY A 300 -12.67 10.10 -18.50
CA GLY A 300 -12.02 11.34 -18.97
C GLY A 300 -10.58 11.16 -19.44
N LEU A 301 -10.02 9.95 -19.43
CA LEU A 301 -8.73 9.66 -20.06
C LEU A 301 -8.87 9.79 -21.58
N ARG A 302 -8.00 10.61 -22.19
CA ARG A 302 -7.88 10.76 -23.63
C ARG A 302 -6.44 10.53 -24.05
N VAL A 303 -6.25 9.63 -25.02
CA VAL A 303 -4.92 9.27 -25.52
C VAL A 303 -4.91 9.25 -27.04
N GLN A 304 -3.81 9.67 -27.63
CA GLN A 304 -3.57 9.60 -29.07
C GLN A 304 -2.50 8.53 -29.36
N ALA A 305 -2.74 7.71 -30.37
CA ALA A 305 -1.75 6.74 -30.79
C ALA A 305 -0.56 7.44 -31.46
N VAL A 306 0.64 7.00 -31.13
CA VAL A 306 1.90 7.26 -31.82
C VAL A 306 2.37 5.92 -32.36
N GLY A 307 2.24 5.72 -33.67
CA GLY A 307 2.29 4.40 -34.30
C GLY A 307 1.06 3.55 -33.95
N ASP A 308 0.81 2.52 -34.75
CA ASP A 308 -0.36 1.63 -34.56
C ASP A 308 -0.29 0.87 -33.24
N GLN A 309 -1.37 0.87 -32.49
CA GLN A 309 -1.49 0.21 -31.18
C GLN A 309 -2.60 -0.84 -31.18
N VAL A 310 -2.45 -1.88 -30.37
CA VAL A 310 -3.53 -2.81 -30.00
C VAL A 310 -3.86 -2.63 -28.53
N LEU A 311 -5.08 -2.25 -28.26
CA LEU A 311 -5.55 -1.85 -26.94
C LEU A 311 -6.73 -2.72 -26.47
N ALA A 312 -6.93 -2.75 -25.16
CA ALA A 312 -8.17 -3.19 -24.54
C ALA A 312 -8.45 -2.38 -23.28
N VAL A 313 -9.72 -2.10 -23.02
CA VAL A 313 -10.18 -1.47 -21.78
C VAL A 313 -11.09 -2.43 -21.04
N ALA A 314 -10.80 -2.69 -19.77
CA ALA A 314 -11.63 -3.48 -18.87
C ALA A 314 -11.93 -2.69 -17.58
N GLY A 315 -12.81 -3.20 -16.71
CA GLY A 315 -13.24 -2.50 -15.50
C GLY A 315 -14.56 -1.77 -15.71
N ALA A 316 -14.75 -0.66 -15.01
CA ALA A 316 -15.99 0.10 -14.98
C ALA A 316 -16.54 0.37 -16.39
N PRO A 317 -17.79 -0.07 -16.70
CA PRO A 317 -18.40 0.09 -18.03
C PRO A 317 -18.49 1.57 -18.44
N SER A 318 -17.90 1.91 -19.57
CA SER A 318 -17.81 3.27 -20.10
C SER A 318 -17.94 3.24 -21.63
N ALA A 319 -18.48 4.29 -22.22
CA ALA A 319 -18.40 4.48 -23.65
C ALA A 319 -16.93 4.69 -24.08
N LEU A 320 -16.47 3.95 -25.07
CA LEU A 320 -15.15 4.09 -25.68
C LEU A 320 -15.33 4.66 -27.09
N THR A 321 -14.82 5.87 -27.30
CA THR A 321 -14.95 6.56 -28.57
C THR A 321 -13.56 6.75 -29.18
N VAL A 322 -13.40 6.36 -30.44
CA VAL A 322 -12.21 6.60 -31.24
C VAL A 322 -12.52 7.62 -32.31
N VAL A 323 -11.70 8.66 -32.37
CA VAL A 323 -11.80 9.74 -33.35
C VAL A 323 -10.57 9.67 -34.25
N THR A 324 -10.79 9.61 -35.58
CA THR A 324 -9.76 9.77 -36.58
C THR A 324 -9.70 11.27 -36.95
N PRO A 325 -8.60 11.97 -36.64
CA PRO A 325 -8.45 13.36 -37.06
C PRO A 325 -8.46 13.51 -38.60
N SER A 326 -8.96 14.62 -39.10
CA SER A 326 -9.12 14.89 -40.56
C SER A 326 -7.80 14.87 -41.34
N ASP A 327 -6.65 14.94 -40.65
CA ASP A 327 -5.32 14.97 -41.27
C ASP A 327 -4.75 13.53 -41.49
N VAL A 328 -5.41 12.50 -41.02
CA VAL A 328 -4.99 11.08 -41.18
C VAL A 328 -5.62 10.54 -42.46
N PRO A 329 -4.84 9.97 -43.45
CA PRO A 329 -5.40 9.36 -44.64
C PRO A 329 -6.41 8.29 -44.32
N ASP A 330 -7.57 8.28 -44.96
CA ASP A 330 -8.57 7.20 -44.81
C ASP A 330 -8.03 5.93 -45.54
N PRO A 331 -7.74 4.84 -44.81
CA PRO A 331 -7.24 3.60 -45.41
C PRO A 331 -8.28 2.94 -46.34
N ASP A 332 -9.57 3.30 -46.22
CA ASP A 332 -10.68 2.77 -47.01
C ASP A 332 -11.13 3.77 -48.12
N ALA A 333 -10.44 4.91 -48.30
CA ALA A 333 -10.75 5.86 -49.36
C ALA A 333 -10.50 5.21 -50.72
N SER A 334 -11.58 4.90 -51.44
CA SER A 334 -11.46 4.48 -52.84
C SER A 334 -11.10 5.70 -53.67
N ASP A 335 -10.03 5.60 -54.46
CA ASP A 335 -9.68 6.60 -55.49
C ASP A 335 -10.85 6.66 -56.49
N ASP A 336 -11.65 7.73 -56.43
CA ASP A 336 -12.62 8.03 -57.47
C ASP A 336 -11.88 8.52 -58.72
N GLU A 337 -12.27 7.98 -59.89
CA GLU A 337 -11.58 8.15 -61.17
C GLU A 337 -11.50 9.63 -61.68
N ASP A 338 -12.06 10.61 -60.96
CA ASP A 338 -12.15 12.00 -61.41
C ASP A 338 -11.25 13.03 -60.68
N GLY A 339 -10.38 12.62 -59.77
CA GLY A 339 -9.28 13.48 -59.27
C GLY A 339 -9.70 14.79 -58.56
N GLN A 340 -10.94 14.98 -58.17
CA GLN A 340 -11.43 16.08 -57.35
C GLN A 340 -12.12 15.54 -56.09
N SER A 341 -11.34 15.11 -55.08
CA SER A 341 -11.86 14.89 -53.75
C SER A 341 -12.16 16.26 -53.12
N GLU A 342 -13.42 16.64 -53.03
CA GLU A 342 -13.85 17.61 -52.02
C GLU A 342 -13.48 17.02 -50.66
N PHE A 343 -12.42 17.53 -50.06
CA PHE A 343 -12.06 17.22 -48.68
C PHE A 343 -13.17 17.76 -47.77
N VAL A 344 -14.24 16.97 -47.59
CA VAL A 344 -15.15 17.20 -46.47
C VAL A 344 -14.37 16.80 -45.22
N GLN A 345 -13.85 17.79 -44.51
CA GLN A 345 -13.24 17.62 -43.19
C GLN A 345 -14.29 17.09 -42.18
N SER A 346 -14.64 15.83 -42.24
CA SER A 346 -15.50 15.19 -41.24
C SER A 346 -14.64 14.29 -40.38
N GLU A 347 -14.47 14.67 -39.10
CA GLU A 347 -13.92 13.74 -38.09
C GLU A 347 -14.72 12.42 -38.13
N ARG A 348 -14.01 11.31 -38.34
CA ARG A 348 -14.64 9.99 -38.31
C ARG A 348 -14.65 9.50 -36.88
N VAL A 349 -15.83 9.30 -36.34
CA VAL A 349 -16.05 8.81 -34.98
C VAL A 349 -16.56 7.37 -35.02
N ARG A 350 -15.92 6.48 -34.27
CA ARG A 350 -16.37 5.10 -34.08
C ARG A 350 -16.39 4.73 -32.60
N GLU A 351 -17.32 3.90 -32.20
CA GLU A 351 -17.34 3.28 -30.88
C GLU A 351 -16.61 1.93 -30.91
N VAL A 352 -15.90 1.61 -29.84
CA VAL A 352 -15.25 0.32 -29.65
C VAL A 352 -15.74 -0.33 -28.37
N PRO A 353 -15.87 -1.67 -28.32
CA PRO A 353 -16.44 -2.34 -27.17
C PRO A 353 -15.45 -2.46 -26.02
N MET A 354 -15.96 -2.41 -24.78
CA MET A 354 -15.22 -2.78 -23.57
C MET A 354 -14.86 -4.28 -23.60
N ALA A 355 -13.81 -4.63 -22.87
CA ALA A 355 -13.32 -6.01 -22.70
C ALA A 355 -13.14 -6.77 -24.03
N THR A 356 -12.71 -6.06 -25.05
CA THR A 356 -12.41 -6.54 -26.39
C THR A 356 -11.16 -5.85 -26.91
N ALA A 357 -10.29 -6.57 -27.63
CA ALA A 357 -9.15 -5.96 -28.28
C ALA A 357 -9.58 -5.15 -29.50
N PHE A 358 -9.01 -3.97 -29.67
CA PHE A 358 -9.20 -3.12 -30.84
C PHE A 358 -7.90 -2.45 -31.28
N ALA A 359 -7.80 -2.12 -32.55
CA ALA A 359 -6.72 -1.32 -33.08
C ALA A 359 -7.01 0.18 -32.85
N LEU A 360 -5.99 0.92 -32.46
CA LEU A 360 -5.91 2.37 -32.48
C LEU A 360 -4.78 2.73 -33.42
N LEU A 361 -5.12 3.24 -34.61
CA LEU A 361 -4.15 3.55 -35.66
C LEU A 361 -3.39 4.84 -35.32
N ASP A 362 -2.23 5.01 -35.96
CA ASP A 362 -1.40 6.21 -35.77
C ASP A 362 -2.22 7.51 -35.93
N GLY A 363 -2.10 8.40 -34.96
CA GLY A 363 -2.85 9.65 -34.89
C GLY A 363 -4.29 9.55 -34.39
N GLU A 364 -4.92 8.37 -34.34
CA GLU A 364 -6.27 8.21 -33.77
C GLU A 364 -6.29 8.51 -32.28
N ILE A 365 -7.44 9.03 -31.81
CA ILE A 365 -7.63 9.45 -30.42
C ILE A 365 -8.71 8.58 -29.77
N LEU A 366 -8.32 7.85 -28.72
CA LEU A 366 -9.25 7.15 -27.84
C LEU A 366 -9.69 8.06 -26.70
N THR A 367 -11.00 8.10 -26.42
CA THR A 367 -11.59 8.71 -25.22
C THR A 367 -12.31 7.64 -24.42
N ILE A 368 -11.99 7.52 -23.13
CA ILE A 368 -12.72 6.71 -22.16
C ILE A 368 -13.73 7.62 -21.47
N GLY A 369 -15.01 7.41 -21.71
CA GLY A 369 -16.11 8.17 -21.12
C GLY A 369 -16.26 7.94 -19.61
N ALA A 370 -17.15 8.71 -18.99
CA ALA A 370 -17.51 8.49 -17.59
C ALA A 370 -18.18 7.10 -17.44
N PRO A 371 -17.86 6.34 -16.39
CA PRO A 371 -18.46 5.04 -16.19
C PRO A 371 -19.93 5.16 -15.77
N GLU A 372 -20.78 4.25 -16.26
CA GLU A 372 -22.18 4.11 -15.86
C GLU A 372 -22.31 3.46 -14.49
N ARG A 373 -21.38 2.56 -14.18
CA ARG A 373 -21.23 1.80 -12.93
C ARG A 373 -19.76 1.59 -12.65
N GLY A 374 -19.41 1.29 -11.40
CA GLY A 374 -18.01 1.15 -11.00
C GLY A 374 -17.33 2.49 -10.92
N PHE A 375 -16.01 2.46 -10.84
CA PHE A 375 -15.24 3.68 -10.61
C PHE A 375 -13.90 3.70 -11.35
N ARG A 376 -13.35 2.51 -11.68
CA ARG A 376 -12.00 2.39 -12.28
C ARG A 376 -12.02 1.57 -13.56
N SER A 377 -11.30 2.09 -14.56
CA SER A 377 -11.05 1.41 -15.84
C SER A 377 -9.56 1.15 -16.01
N TYR A 378 -9.24 0.07 -16.71
CA TYR A 378 -7.87 -0.41 -16.94
C TYR A 378 -7.61 -0.48 -18.44
N LEU A 379 -6.73 0.39 -18.94
CA LEU A 379 -6.31 0.42 -20.34
C LEU A 379 -5.01 -0.36 -20.48
N ALA A 380 -5.06 -1.49 -21.18
CA ALA A 380 -3.89 -2.27 -21.55
C ALA A 380 -3.42 -1.91 -22.96
N ILE A 381 -2.11 -1.79 -23.13
CA ILE A 381 -1.41 -1.65 -24.41
C ILE A 381 -0.74 -3.00 -24.67
N ARG A 382 -0.84 -3.53 -25.90
CA ARG A 382 -0.09 -4.74 -26.26
C ARG A 382 1.42 -4.50 -26.11
N GLY A 383 2.09 -5.36 -25.35
CA GLY A 383 3.48 -5.19 -24.91
C GLY A 383 3.60 -4.61 -23.48
N GLY A 384 2.50 -4.09 -22.91
CA GLY A 384 2.47 -3.43 -21.61
C GLY A 384 2.98 -1.99 -21.66
N ALA A 385 2.77 -1.23 -20.60
CA ALA A 385 3.33 0.12 -20.45
C ALA A 385 4.85 0.04 -20.22
N ALA A 386 5.62 0.74 -21.09
CA ALA A 386 7.08 0.76 -21.03
C ALA A 386 7.55 1.81 -20.02
N VAL A 387 7.59 1.41 -18.75
CA VAL A 387 8.13 2.21 -17.64
C VAL A 387 9.09 1.34 -16.82
N ASP A 388 10.05 1.96 -16.16
CA ASP A 388 11.02 1.25 -15.34
C ASP A 388 10.35 0.67 -14.08
N ALA A 389 10.81 -0.52 -13.71
CA ALA A 389 10.38 -1.16 -12.48
C ALA A 389 11.17 -0.63 -11.29
N VAL A 390 10.47 -0.34 -10.19
CA VAL A 390 11.06 0.04 -8.91
C VAL A 390 10.70 -1.02 -7.87
N LEU A 391 11.70 -1.64 -7.26
CA LEU A 391 11.51 -2.78 -6.34
C LEU A 391 10.66 -3.91 -6.98
N GLY A 392 10.92 -4.20 -8.25
CA GLY A 392 10.28 -5.29 -9.00
C GLY A 392 8.89 -4.98 -9.54
N SER A 393 8.33 -3.77 -9.35
CA SER A 393 7.00 -3.37 -9.83
C SER A 393 7.03 -2.03 -10.57
N ARG A 394 6.16 -1.89 -11.55
CA ARG A 394 5.89 -0.64 -12.28
C ARG A 394 4.74 0.17 -11.71
N SER A 395 4.18 -0.28 -10.57
CA SER A 395 3.05 0.42 -9.94
C SER A 395 3.44 1.74 -9.31
N THR A 396 2.59 2.74 -9.51
CA THR A 396 2.59 3.97 -8.73
C THR A 396 2.03 3.69 -7.34
N ASP A 397 2.80 3.99 -6.30
CA ASP A 397 2.34 4.05 -4.91
C ASP A 397 2.14 5.51 -4.52
N THR A 398 0.89 5.93 -4.37
CA THR A 398 0.55 7.34 -4.10
C THR A 398 0.90 7.78 -2.68
N MET A 399 0.99 6.84 -1.75
CA MET A 399 1.36 7.14 -0.37
C MET A 399 2.87 7.28 -0.20
N SER A 400 3.65 6.34 -0.74
CA SER A 400 5.10 6.33 -0.60
C SER A 400 5.83 7.18 -1.63
N GLY A 401 5.17 7.50 -2.75
CA GLY A 401 5.79 8.18 -3.90
C GLY A 401 6.78 7.29 -4.65
N ILE A 402 6.65 5.97 -4.55
CA ILE A 402 7.46 4.99 -5.26
C ILE A 402 6.78 4.62 -6.59
N GLY A 403 7.59 4.45 -7.64
CA GLY A 403 7.13 4.15 -9.00
C GLY A 403 6.87 5.40 -9.83
N PRO A 404 6.25 5.25 -11.02
CA PRO A 404 6.00 6.37 -11.94
C PRO A 404 5.10 7.44 -11.31
N ALA A 405 5.31 8.69 -11.71
CA ALA A 405 4.39 9.78 -11.38
C ALA A 405 3.01 9.54 -12.02
N PRO A 406 1.93 10.15 -11.51
CA PRO A 406 0.65 10.19 -12.21
C PRO A 406 0.82 10.73 -13.62
N LEU A 407 0.09 10.15 -14.58
CA LEU A 407 0.15 10.57 -15.97
C LEU A 407 -0.29 12.04 -16.13
N ALA A 408 0.40 12.76 -16.99
CA ALA A 408 0.15 14.17 -17.27
C ALA A 408 -0.12 14.41 -18.76
N ALA A 409 -0.89 15.45 -19.08
CA ALA A 409 -1.10 15.87 -20.46
C ALA A 409 0.23 16.23 -21.14
N GLY A 410 0.41 15.81 -22.39
CA GLY A 410 1.64 15.98 -23.18
C GLY A 410 2.69 14.89 -22.94
N GLN A 411 2.49 13.98 -21.98
CA GLN A 411 3.40 12.86 -21.75
C GLN A 411 3.20 11.76 -22.79
N LEU A 412 4.29 11.21 -23.34
CA LEU A 412 4.28 10.03 -24.18
C LEU A 412 4.51 8.78 -23.30
N LEU A 413 3.54 7.89 -23.25
CA LEU A 413 3.64 6.58 -22.60
C LEU A 413 4.04 5.54 -23.65
N GLY A 414 5.25 5.03 -23.58
CA GLY A 414 5.75 4.02 -24.49
C GLY A 414 5.00 2.69 -24.39
N ALA A 415 4.88 1.99 -25.52
CA ALA A 415 4.48 0.60 -25.57
C ALA A 415 5.72 -0.30 -25.45
N GLY A 416 5.65 -1.32 -24.60
CA GLY A 416 6.69 -2.33 -24.47
C GLY A 416 6.71 -3.27 -25.67
N ALA A 417 7.79 -4.04 -25.79
CA ALA A 417 7.91 -5.03 -26.84
C ALA A 417 6.88 -6.17 -26.65
N ALA A 418 6.01 -6.37 -27.63
CA ALA A 418 5.11 -7.52 -27.63
C ALA A 418 5.91 -8.81 -27.85
N THR A 419 5.69 -9.82 -27.01
CA THR A 419 6.24 -11.15 -27.24
C THR A 419 5.54 -11.79 -28.43
N SER A 420 6.30 -12.21 -29.43
CA SER A 420 5.79 -12.77 -30.70
C SER A 420 4.97 -14.07 -30.52
N SER A 421 5.07 -14.72 -29.36
CA SER A 421 4.39 -15.99 -29.04
C SER A 421 2.96 -15.81 -28.52
N ASN A 422 2.60 -14.62 -28.04
CA ASN A 422 1.27 -14.39 -27.46
C ASN A 422 0.31 -13.83 -28.51
N VAL A 423 -0.85 -14.45 -28.63
CA VAL A 423 -1.93 -13.99 -29.53
C VAL A 423 -2.89 -13.05 -28.79
N VAL A 424 -3.53 -12.17 -29.53
CA VAL A 424 -4.64 -11.37 -29.04
C VAL A 424 -5.78 -12.31 -28.61
N GLY A 425 -6.30 -12.11 -27.42
CA GLY A 425 -7.36 -12.94 -26.84
C GLY A 425 -8.74 -12.64 -27.43
N ASN A 426 -9.70 -13.47 -27.05
CA ASN A 426 -11.10 -13.23 -27.38
C ASN A 426 -11.73 -12.17 -26.45
N PRO A 427 -12.86 -11.56 -26.84
CA PRO A 427 -13.66 -10.75 -25.92
C PRO A 427 -14.03 -11.53 -24.66
N GLU A 428 -13.97 -10.87 -23.50
CA GLU A 428 -14.30 -11.47 -22.20
C GLU A 428 -15.55 -10.81 -21.59
N LEU A 429 -16.38 -11.61 -20.94
CA LEU A 429 -17.48 -11.08 -20.12
C LEU A 429 -16.92 -10.37 -18.89
N GLN A 430 -17.47 -9.23 -18.55
CA GLN A 430 -17.17 -8.51 -17.32
C GLN A 430 -18.18 -8.86 -16.22
N PRO A 431 -17.79 -8.80 -14.93
CA PRO A 431 -18.73 -8.92 -13.84
C PRO A 431 -19.67 -7.70 -13.80
N ASP A 432 -20.73 -7.79 -13.00
CA ASP A 432 -21.50 -6.62 -12.64
C ASP A 432 -20.68 -5.70 -11.73
N PHE A 433 -20.73 -4.40 -12.00
CA PHE A 433 -20.06 -3.38 -11.24
C PHE A 433 -21.03 -2.63 -10.32
N PRO A 434 -20.57 -2.16 -9.14
CA PRO A 434 -21.44 -1.42 -8.22
C PRO A 434 -21.85 -0.07 -8.83
N ASP A 435 -23.08 0.34 -8.54
CA ASP A 435 -23.58 1.69 -8.80
C ASP A 435 -23.46 2.58 -7.55
N ILE A 436 -24.15 3.72 -7.53
CA ILE A 436 -24.20 4.61 -6.36
C ILE A 436 -25.09 4.06 -5.22
N GLY A 437 -25.71 2.88 -5.39
CA GLY A 437 -26.49 2.20 -4.37
C GLY A 437 -25.63 1.53 -3.31
N VAL A 438 -26.20 0.50 -2.67
CA VAL A 438 -25.54 -0.20 -1.57
C VAL A 438 -24.77 -1.42 -2.08
N THR A 439 -23.47 -1.42 -1.90
CA THR A 439 -22.61 -2.58 -2.16
C THR A 439 -22.40 -3.37 -0.88
N VAL A 440 -22.67 -4.67 -0.92
CA VAL A 440 -22.42 -5.55 0.25
C VAL A 440 -21.03 -6.15 0.15
N LEU A 441 -20.25 -5.96 1.21
CA LEU A 441 -18.91 -6.55 1.36
C LEU A 441 -18.86 -7.50 2.55
N ASP A 442 -18.40 -8.72 2.30
CA ASP A 442 -18.19 -9.72 3.36
C ASP A 442 -16.90 -9.41 4.12
N ILE A 443 -16.99 -9.46 5.44
CA ILE A 443 -15.86 -9.24 6.36
C ILE A 443 -15.68 -10.43 7.29
N VAL A 444 -14.44 -10.61 7.73
CA VAL A 444 -14.09 -11.50 8.84
C VAL A 444 -13.64 -10.69 10.05
N PRO A 445 -13.70 -11.21 11.28
CA PRO A 445 -13.23 -10.50 12.47
C PRO A 445 -11.78 -10.02 12.29
N GLY A 446 -11.51 -8.81 12.75
CA GLY A 446 -10.17 -8.24 12.76
C GLY A 446 -9.36 -8.69 13.96
N PRO A 447 -8.04 -8.46 13.99
CA PRO A 447 -7.20 -8.86 15.12
C PRO A 447 -7.51 -8.06 16.39
N ARG A 448 -8.29 -6.98 16.31
CA ARG A 448 -8.65 -6.11 17.42
C ARG A 448 -10.16 -5.91 17.56
N ASP A 449 -10.95 -6.93 17.19
CA ASP A 449 -12.39 -6.95 17.41
C ASP A 449 -12.74 -6.88 18.91
N ASP A 450 -11.84 -7.35 19.80
CA ASP A 450 -11.93 -7.28 21.25
C ASP A 450 -11.82 -5.84 21.84
N TRP A 451 -11.58 -4.84 21.00
CA TRP A 451 -11.65 -3.40 21.36
C TRP A 451 -13.07 -2.83 21.23
N PHE A 452 -14.03 -3.64 20.82
CA PHE A 452 -15.41 -3.23 20.55
C PHE A 452 -16.37 -4.16 21.29
N ASP A 453 -17.48 -3.62 21.76
CA ASP A 453 -18.55 -4.41 22.34
C ASP A 453 -19.48 -5.01 21.25
N ALA A 454 -20.40 -5.87 21.69
CA ALA A 454 -21.35 -6.50 20.78
C ALA A 454 -22.21 -5.49 20.01
N ALA A 455 -22.58 -4.37 20.65
CA ALA A 455 -23.39 -3.34 20.01
C ALA A 455 -22.63 -2.63 18.89
N ALA A 456 -21.34 -2.36 19.06
CA ALA A 456 -20.48 -1.78 18.02
C ALA A 456 -20.29 -2.77 16.84
N LEU A 457 -20.09 -4.06 17.12
CA LEU A 457 -19.98 -5.11 16.09
C LEU A 457 -21.29 -5.31 15.31
N GLU A 458 -22.44 -5.23 15.97
CA GLU A 458 -23.76 -5.22 15.30
C GLU A 458 -23.94 -3.97 14.46
N SER A 459 -23.64 -2.78 15.01
CA SER A 459 -23.76 -1.50 14.32
C SER A 459 -22.92 -1.44 13.06
N LEU A 460 -21.71 -2.03 13.05
CA LEU A 460 -20.85 -2.12 11.87
C LEU A 460 -21.57 -2.71 10.66
N CYS A 461 -22.38 -3.76 10.88
CA CYS A 461 -23.09 -4.50 9.83
C CYS A 461 -24.54 -4.05 9.61
N ALA A 462 -25.15 -3.38 10.61
CA ALA A 462 -26.57 -3.00 10.56
C ALA A 462 -26.82 -1.73 9.73
N GLN A 463 -25.81 -0.91 9.50
CA GLN A 463 -25.94 0.36 8.80
C GLN A 463 -25.26 0.38 7.44
N GLU A 464 -25.55 1.41 6.69
CA GLU A 464 -24.89 1.73 5.43
C GLU A 464 -23.82 2.80 5.69
N TRP A 465 -22.65 2.60 5.09
CA TRP A 465 -21.50 3.46 5.21
C TRP A 465 -21.30 4.23 3.90
N ALA A 466 -21.50 5.54 3.91
CA ALA A 466 -21.31 6.37 2.73
C ALA A 466 -19.83 6.52 2.38
N VAL A 467 -19.47 6.29 1.11
CA VAL A 467 -18.10 6.51 0.60
C VAL A 467 -17.88 8.00 0.36
N THR A 468 -17.01 8.61 1.15
CA THR A 468 -16.79 10.06 1.13
C THR A 468 -15.81 10.50 0.03
N PRO A 469 -15.86 11.79 -0.42
CA PRO A 469 -14.88 12.33 -1.37
C PRO A 469 -13.42 12.37 -0.86
N ARG A 470 -13.19 12.12 0.41
CA ARG A 470 -11.85 12.01 1.01
C ARG A 470 -11.20 10.63 0.78
N SER A 471 -11.90 9.74 0.08
CA SER A 471 -11.41 8.41 -0.29
C SER A 471 -10.38 8.49 -1.41
N ASN A 472 -9.36 7.65 -1.33
CA ASN A 472 -8.28 7.55 -2.31
C ASN A 472 -7.71 6.12 -2.33
N ARG A 473 -6.56 5.91 -2.99
CA ARG A 473 -5.91 4.60 -3.06
C ARG A 473 -5.33 4.10 -1.72
N VAL A 474 -5.12 4.98 -0.75
CA VAL A 474 -4.68 4.64 0.61
C VAL A 474 -5.81 3.99 1.40
N GLY A 475 -7.03 4.54 1.28
CA GLY A 475 -8.19 4.01 1.96
C GLY A 475 -9.47 4.76 1.65
N MET A 476 -10.57 4.03 1.74
CA MET A 476 -11.92 4.60 1.65
C MET A 476 -12.32 5.12 3.03
N ARG A 477 -12.63 6.40 3.09
CA ARG A 477 -13.16 7.04 4.30
C ARG A 477 -14.66 6.94 4.29
N LEU A 478 -15.18 6.20 5.25
CA LEU A 478 -16.59 5.88 5.34
C LEU A 478 -17.26 6.80 6.38
N ASP A 479 -18.50 7.18 6.10
CA ASP A 479 -19.30 8.03 6.96
C ASP A 479 -20.61 7.33 7.34
N GLY A 480 -20.96 7.36 8.62
CA GLY A 480 -22.12 6.71 9.21
C GLY A 480 -22.23 7.01 10.71
N GLN A 481 -23.00 6.24 11.45
CA GLN A 481 -23.02 6.35 12.90
C GLN A 481 -21.68 5.88 13.48
N PRO A 482 -20.98 6.70 14.29
CA PRO A 482 -19.69 6.35 14.84
C PRO A 482 -19.73 5.08 15.69
N LEU A 483 -18.71 4.25 15.57
CA LEU A 483 -18.52 3.08 16.41
C LEU A 483 -17.78 3.45 17.70
N SER A 484 -18.32 3.07 18.84
CA SER A 484 -17.68 3.28 20.14
C SER A 484 -16.69 2.18 20.43
N ARG A 485 -15.53 2.56 20.97
CA ARG A 485 -14.55 1.60 21.50
C ARG A 485 -14.92 1.25 22.95
N SER A 486 -14.68 0.00 23.34
CA SER A 486 -14.84 -0.49 24.71
C SER A 486 -13.58 -0.29 25.55
N ARG A 487 -12.46 0.10 24.93
CA ARG A 487 -11.16 0.33 25.58
C ARG A 487 -10.65 1.72 25.24
N ASP A 488 -10.13 2.42 26.26
CA ASP A 488 -9.44 3.69 26.12
C ASP A 488 -7.94 3.46 25.84
N GLY A 489 -7.29 4.49 25.27
CA GLY A 489 -5.87 4.51 25.03
C GLY A 489 -5.46 4.35 23.57
N GLU A 490 -4.15 4.36 23.34
CA GLU A 490 -3.54 4.12 22.03
C GLU A 490 -3.11 2.65 21.93
N LEU A 491 -3.36 2.04 20.79
CA LEU A 491 -2.84 0.73 20.45
C LEU A 491 -1.37 0.89 20.04
N PRO A 492 -0.44 0.06 20.56
CA PRO A 492 0.92 0.00 19.98
C PRO A 492 0.83 -0.24 18.47
N SER A 493 1.78 0.34 17.71
CA SER A 493 1.80 0.15 16.26
C SER A 493 1.79 -1.33 15.88
N GLU A 494 0.87 -1.72 14.99
CA GLU A 494 0.72 -3.08 14.49
C GLU A 494 0.73 -3.11 12.96
N GLY A 495 1.05 -4.27 12.40
CA GLY A 495 0.97 -4.49 10.96
C GLY A 495 -0.46 -4.34 10.45
N THR A 496 -0.62 -3.74 9.27
CA THR A 496 -1.91 -3.58 8.58
C THR A 496 -1.86 -4.17 7.17
N MET A 497 -3.04 -4.39 6.58
CA MET A 497 -3.17 -4.93 5.22
C MET A 497 -4.33 -4.29 4.47
N ALA A 498 -4.33 -4.41 3.14
CA ALA A 498 -5.49 -4.04 2.34
C ALA A 498 -6.72 -4.85 2.77
N GLY A 499 -7.88 -4.20 2.80
CA GLY A 499 -9.13 -4.77 3.31
C GLY A 499 -9.37 -4.55 4.80
N ALA A 500 -8.37 -4.13 5.57
CA ALA A 500 -8.55 -3.85 6.99
C ALA A 500 -9.46 -2.63 7.23
N LEU A 501 -10.42 -2.81 8.15
CA LEU A 501 -11.32 -1.75 8.63
C LEU A 501 -10.75 -1.19 9.94
N GLN A 502 -10.03 -0.10 9.82
CA GLN A 502 -9.44 0.58 10.97
C GLN A 502 -10.41 1.62 11.53
N ILE A 503 -10.55 1.66 12.87
CA ILE A 503 -11.46 2.59 13.56
C ILE A 503 -10.64 3.64 14.33
N PRO A 504 -10.49 4.85 13.80
CA PRO A 504 -9.91 5.99 14.52
C PRO A 504 -10.76 6.41 15.74
N PRO A 505 -10.27 7.34 16.60
CA PRO A 505 -11.00 7.80 17.79
C PRO A 505 -12.40 8.37 17.49
N GLU A 506 -12.58 8.96 16.30
CA GLU A 506 -13.85 9.54 15.86
C GLU A 506 -14.90 8.47 15.53
N GLY A 507 -14.54 7.18 15.51
CA GLY A 507 -15.44 6.05 15.30
C GLY A 507 -15.85 5.82 13.85
N GLN A 508 -15.32 6.57 12.87
CA GLN A 508 -15.61 6.41 11.44
C GLN A 508 -14.64 5.41 10.80
N PRO A 509 -15.13 4.33 10.16
CA PRO A 509 -14.24 3.34 9.56
C PRO A 509 -13.40 3.89 8.41
N VAL A 510 -12.17 3.42 8.32
CA VAL A 510 -11.31 3.57 7.15
C VAL A 510 -11.03 2.18 6.60
N LEU A 511 -11.55 1.88 5.41
CA LEU A 511 -11.24 0.64 4.68
C LEU A 511 -9.92 0.83 3.93
N PHE A 512 -8.86 0.16 4.34
CA PHE A 512 -7.57 0.25 3.69
C PHE A 512 -7.58 -0.39 2.30
N LEU A 513 -6.96 0.32 1.33
CA LEU A 513 -6.77 -0.13 -0.04
C LEU A 513 -5.29 -0.43 -0.33
N ALA A 514 -4.88 -0.48 -1.61
CA ALA A 514 -3.56 -0.99 -1.99
C ALA A 514 -2.39 -0.16 -1.47
N ASP A 515 -2.52 1.17 -1.41
CA ASP A 515 -1.44 2.08 -0.98
C ASP A 515 -1.51 2.40 0.53
N HIS A 516 -2.13 1.51 1.34
CA HIS A 516 -2.30 1.73 2.78
C HIS A 516 -0.97 1.84 3.54
N PRO A 517 -0.93 2.53 4.69
CA PRO A 517 0.23 2.48 5.56
C PRO A 517 0.43 1.05 6.08
N ILE A 518 1.66 0.56 6.08
CA ILE A 518 1.95 -0.83 6.47
C ILE A 518 1.83 -1.07 7.99
N THR A 519 1.94 -0.02 8.80
CA THR A 519 1.70 -0.07 10.25
C THR A 519 0.68 0.99 10.66
N GLY A 520 -0.12 0.69 11.68
CA GLY A 520 -1.11 1.60 12.25
C GLY A 520 -1.26 1.43 13.76
N GLY A 521 -1.76 2.45 14.44
CA GLY A 521 -1.99 2.47 15.89
C GLY A 521 -3.47 2.55 16.27
N TYR A 522 -4.39 2.21 15.36
CA TYR A 522 -5.82 2.15 15.66
C TYR A 522 -6.36 0.74 15.44
N PRO A 523 -7.33 0.29 16.25
CA PRO A 523 -7.81 -1.08 16.19
C PRO A 523 -8.49 -1.39 14.85
N VAL A 524 -8.18 -2.57 14.32
CA VAL A 524 -8.81 -3.15 13.14
C VAL A 524 -9.95 -4.06 13.61
N ILE A 525 -11.19 -3.61 13.37
CA ILE A 525 -12.42 -4.30 13.81
C ILE A 525 -12.77 -5.50 12.93
N GLY A 526 -12.47 -5.42 11.64
CA GLY A 526 -12.77 -6.44 10.64
C GLY A 526 -11.88 -6.31 9.44
N VAL A 527 -11.88 -7.31 8.57
CA VAL A 527 -11.13 -7.31 7.32
C VAL A 527 -12.03 -7.83 6.20
N VAL A 528 -12.14 -7.08 5.10
CA VAL A 528 -12.85 -7.51 3.88
C VAL A 528 -12.17 -8.75 3.31
N VAL A 529 -12.96 -9.74 2.90
CA VAL A 529 -12.43 -10.96 2.29
C VAL A 529 -11.69 -10.65 0.97
N ASP A 530 -10.55 -11.29 0.74
CA ASP A 530 -9.62 -10.92 -0.34
C ASP A 530 -10.27 -10.88 -1.74
N HIS A 531 -11.16 -11.82 -2.03
CA HIS A 531 -11.82 -11.90 -3.35
C HIS A 531 -12.85 -10.78 -3.61
N GLN A 532 -13.18 -9.97 -2.61
CA GLN A 532 -14.07 -8.81 -2.75
C GLN A 532 -13.34 -7.47 -2.73
N LEU A 533 -12.01 -7.47 -2.65
CA LEU A 533 -11.22 -6.22 -2.72
C LEU A 533 -11.36 -5.54 -4.08
N ASP A 534 -11.43 -6.33 -5.17
CA ASP A 534 -11.70 -5.80 -6.51
C ASP A 534 -13.07 -5.11 -6.58
N LEU A 535 -14.09 -5.70 -5.94
CA LEU A 535 -15.44 -5.10 -5.84
C LEU A 535 -15.42 -3.82 -5.01
N ALA A 536 -14.75 -3.84 -3.85
CA ALA A 536 -14.58 -2.65 -2.99
C ALA A 536 -13.92 -1.50 -3.75
N ALA A 537 -12.90 -1.81 -4.57
CA ALA A 537 -12.21 -0.83 -5.40
C ALA A 537 -13.09 -0.16 -6.45
N GLN A 538 -14.19 -0.78 -6.81
CA GLN A 538 -15.11 -0.28 -7.83
C GLN A 538 -16.30 0.50 -7.24
N VAL A 539 -16.44 0.57 -5.91
CA VAL A 539 -17.51 1.38 -5.30
C VAL A 539 -17.24 2.86 -5.56
N PRO A 540 -18.16 3.60 -6.21
CA PRO A 540 -17.94 5.01 -6.53
C PRO A 540 -18.03 5.90 -5.29
N ILE A 541 -17.44 7.08 -5.38
CA ILE A 541 -17.65 8.15 -4.39
C ILE A 541 -19.13 8.53 -4.40
N GLY A 542 -19.73 8.61 -3.20
CA GLY A 542 -21.18 8.86 -3.03
C GLY A 542 -22.03 7.59 -3.01
N GLY A 543 -21.46 6.43 -3.36
CA GLY A 543 -22.07 5.13 -3.11
C GLY A 543 -22.01 4.73 -1.65
N SER A 544 -22.66 3.64 -1.28
CA SER A 544 -22.71 3.12 0.08
C SER A 544 -22.18 1.69 0.16
N ILE A 545 -21.58 1.35 1.29
CA ILE A 545 -21.14 0.00 1.63
C ILE A 545 -21.93 -0.49 2.83
N ARG A 546 -22.40 -1.73 2.78
CA ARG A 546 -22.89 -2.46 3.95
C ARG A 546 -22.00 -3.66 4.18
N PHE A 547 -21.44 -3.77 5.39
CA PHE A 547 -20.66 -4.93 5.76
C PHE A 547 -21.56 -6.09 6.20
N ARG A 548 -21.09 -7.29 5.95
CA ARG A 548 -21.75 -8.53 6.35
C ARG A 548 -20.68 -9.51 6.85
N TRP A 549 -20.92 -10.16 7.98
CA TRP A 549 -20.03 -11.23 8.40
C TRP A 549 -20.03 -12.37 7.39
N ALA A 550 -18.85 -12.79 6.97
CA ALA A 550 -18.69 -13.86 5.99
C ALA A 550 -19.27 -15.18 6.54
N PRO A 551 -19.82 -16.08 5.70
CA PRO A 551 -20.34 -17.38 6.13
C PRO A 551 -19.28 -18.17 6.93
N GLY A 552 -19.66 -18.66 8.10
CA GLY A 552 -18.75 -19.35 9.04
C GLY A 552 -18.05 -18.44 10.04
N TYR A 553 -18.17 -17.13 9.90
CA TYR A 553 -17.74 -16.12 10.85
C TYR A 553 -19.00 -15.38 11.34
N GLY A 554 -19.63 -15.88 12.42
CA GLY A 554 -20.74 -15.17 13.07
C GLY A 554 -20.25 -13.98 13.90
N LEU A 555 -21.18 -13.19 14.48
CA LEU A 555 -20.83 -12.28 15.57
C LEU A 555 -20.02 -13.04 16.60
N PRO A 556 -18.87 -12.52 17.08
CA PRO A 556 -18.13 -13.14 18.15
C PRO A 556 -19.06 -13.33 19.36
N THR A 557 -19.58 -14.54 19.54
CA THR A 557 -20.42 -14.88 20.70
C THR A 557 -19.50 -14.98 21.90
N GLY A 558 -19.46 -13.91 22.71
CA GLY A 558 -18.96 -13.84 24.08
C GLY A 558 -17.65 -14.57 24.35
N PHE A 559 -16.56 -13.83 24.43
CA PHE A 559 -15.36 -14.08 25.23
C PHE A 559 -15.02 -15.55 25.57
N SER A 560 -14.66 -16.35 24.60
CA SER A 560 -13.78 -17.49 24.80
C SER A 560 -12.89 -17.66 23.59
N HIS A 561 -11.63 -17.28 23.73
CA HIS A 561 -10.56 -17.67 22.79
C HIS A 561 -10.33 -19.18 22.91
N SER A 562 -11.27 -19.97 22.38
CA SER A 562 -11.04 -21.37 22.11
C SER A 562 -10.77 -21.52 20.63
N SER A 563 -9.58 -22.01 20.32
CA SER A 563 -9.18 -22.46 18.98
C SER A 563 -10.33 -23.23 18.33
N PRO A 564 -10.59 -23.04 17.00
CA PRO A 564 -11.60 -23.84 16.33
C PRO A 564 -11.27 -25.33 16.49
N ASP A 565 -12.20 -26.06 17.09
CA ASP A 565 -12.12 -27.50 17.30
C ASP A 565 -12.05 -28.21 15.93
N ILE A 566 -10.88 -28.76 15.60
CA ILE A 566 -10.57 -29.46 14.35
C ILE A 566 -11.14 -30.90 14.37
N SER A 567 -12.00 -31.28 15.35
CA SER A 567 -12.40 -32.66 15.54
C SER A 567 -13.72 -33.13 14.93
N GLN A 568 -14.41 -32.32 14.11
CA GLN A 568 -15.67 -32.76 13.48
C GLN A 568 -15.63 -32.72 11.95
N THR A 569 -14.84 -33.60 11.33
CA THR A 569 -15.10 -34.14 9.98
C THR A 569 -14.61 -35.59 9.92
N LYS A 570 -15.31 -36.50 10.60
CA LYS A 570 -15.34 -37.92 10.24
C LYS A 570 -16.75 -38.44 10.47
N ASP A 571 -17.22 -39.17 9.45
CA ASP A 571 -18.40 -40.03 9.41
C ASP A 571 -19.74 -39.42 8.96
N SER A 572 -19.92 -39.36 7.66
CA SER A 572 -21.17 -39.76 7.02
C SER A 572 -20.94 -40.19 5.56
N GLN A 573 -20.26 -41.34 5.39
CA GLN A 573 -20.48 -42.21 4.23
C GLN A 573 -20.73 -43.60 4.79
N THR A 574 -22.00 -43.97 4.96
CA THR A 574 -22.56 -45.33 4.76
C THR A 574 -24.03 -45.31 5.12
N LYS A 575 -24.91 -45.15 4.15
CA LYS A 575 -26.00 -46.06 3.83
C LYS A 575 -26.80 -45.54 2.65
#